data_e425a9a66d4a687eeccc9556d62818c3
#
_entry.id   e425a9a66d4a687eeccc9556d62818c3
#
_cell.length_a   1.000
_cell.length_b   1.000
_cell.length_c   1.000
_cell.angle_alpha   90.00
_cell.angle_beta   90.00
_cell.angle_gamma   90.00
#
_symmetry.space_group_name_H-M   'P 1'
#
loop_
_entity.id
_entity.type
_entity.pdbx_description
1 polymer ?
#
loop_
_entity_poly.entity_id
_entity_poly.type
_entity_poly.pdbx_seq_one_letter_code
_entity_poly.pdbx_strand_id
1 'polypeptide(L)'
;KSLRRRARNAVSLELPQGEGAARYARASALWRRWRGDGTLILDPVPAFYVVEERYRLHGRARLRRGFLAALGASPAAARAVVPHERTLSKPKADRLRMLNALRVNVSPIFGVFADATGGVRRALAAAARARPVARGKSHAGVGYRLWRVSDPRLVSALRRAMAPRSILIADGHHRYEVSRIHHRRTRLPGSDAVLAYLVPDEDAGLAVLPTHRIAARSLLARAGELASLKKFPSLRALEKALARSGNPYAFGLVEKGFHLGVPASAGGCRSGLAVEWLGGRLLAGLRPEEMSYTHDPVLAGRKARSARGAAVLVKPFTVAQGRRAAKAVGLLPQKSTYFFPKIATG
;
A
#
# COMPACT_ATOMS: atom_id res chain seq x y z
N LYS A 1 8.99 -17.16 8.90
CA LYS A 1 9.14 -18.62 9.28
C LYS A 1 7.95 -19.14 10.11
N SER A 2 7.43 -18.40 11.12
CA SER A 2 6.36 -18.88 12.01
C SER A 2 5.03 -19.21 11.31
N LEU A 3 4.60 -18.41 10.33
CA LEU A 3 3.35 -18.63 9.59
C LEU A 3 3.38 -19.92 8.74
N ARG A 4 4.53 -20.34 8.25
CA ARG A 4 4.69 -21.57 7.46
C ARG A 4 4.57 -22.86 8.27
N ARG A 5 4.63 -22.80 9.60
CA ARG A 5 4.41 -23.95 10.47
C ARG A 5 2.95 -24.42 10.51
N ARG A 6 2.02 -23.56 10.07
CA ARG A 6 0.60 -23.89 9.97
C ARG A 6 0.34 -24.53 8.61
N ALA A 7 -0.16 -25.76 8.60
CA ALA A 7 -0.38 -26.56 7.40
C ALA A 7 -1.29 -25.88 6.37
N ARG A 8 -2.32 -25.16 6.84
CA ARG A 8 -3.28 -24.43 6.00
C ARG A 8 -3.04 -22.93 6.14
N ASN A 9 -2.07 -22.40 5.40
CA ASN A 9 -1.73 -20.97 5.42
C ASN A 9 -1.49 -20.44 4.00
N ALA A 10 -2.21 -19.40 3.63
CA ALA A 10 -2.15 -18.76 2.31
C ALA A 10 -0.74 -18.26 1.92
N VAL A 11 0.16 -18.04 2.88
CA VAL A 11 1.59 -17.75 2.60
C VAL A 11 2.24 -18.85 1.76
N SER A 12 1.79 -20.10 1.88
CA SER A 12 2.30 -21.23 1.07
C SER A 12 1.90 -21.11 -0.41
N LEU A 13 0.78 -20.42 -0.70
CA LEU A 13 0.36 -20.11 -2.07
C LEU A 13 1.05 -18.85 -2.60
N GLU A 14 1.15 -17.79 -1.77
CA GLU A 14 1.69 -16.50 -2.22
C GLU A 14 3.21 -16.46 -2.31
N LEU A 15 3.88 -17.15 -1.39
CA LEU A 15 5.34 -17.23 -1.29
C LEU A 15 5.78 -18.71 -1.25
N PRO A 16 5.52 -19.50 -2.29
CA PRO A 16 5.87 -20.92 -2.30
C PRO A 16 7.37 -21.11 -2.15
N GLN A 17 7.75 -22.19 -1.48
CA GLN A 17 9.15 -22.56 -1.27
C GLN A 17 9.78 -23.14 -2.54
N GLY A 18 11.10 -23.04 -2.63
CA GLY A 18 11.90 -23.55 -3.70
C GLY A 18 12.28 -22.52 -4.76
N GLU A 19 13.01 -22.95 -5.74
CA GLU A 19 13.57 -22.12 -6.80
C GLU A 19 12.94 -22.41 -8.16
N GLY A 20 13.15 -21.50 -9.11
CA GLY A 20 12.76 -21.67 -10.49
C GLY A 20 11.28 -21.93 -10.71
N ALA A 21 10.95 -22.71 -11.72
CA ALA A 21 9.59 -23.05 -12.13
C ALA A 21 8.88 -23.97 -11.13
N ALA A 22 9.62 -24.83 -10.45
CA ALA A 22 9.07 -25.84 -9.52
C ALA A 22 8.26 -25.23 -8.37
N ARG A 23 8.61 -24.02 -7.90
CA ARG A 23 7.86 -23.35 -6.84
C ARG A 23 6.45 -22.94 -7.26
N TYR A 24 6.25 -22.53 -8.53
CA TYR A 24 4.93 -22.19 -9.05
C TYR A 24 4.06 -23.42 -9.26
N ALA A 25 4.66 -24.52 -9.73
CA ALA A 25 3.98 -25.81 -9.85
C ALA A 25 3.50 -26.32 -8.49
N ARG A 26 4.34 -26.20 -7.44
CA ARG A 26 3.95 -26.55 -6.04
C ARG A 26 2.77 -25.71 -5.55
N ALA A 27 2.78 -24.40 -5.77
CA ALA A 27 1.66 -23.54 -5.39
C ALA A 27 0.37 -23.96 -6.13
N SER A 28 0.45 -24.26 -7.43
CA SER A 28 -0.69 -24.71 -8.22
C SER A 28 -1.23 -26.07 -7.75
N ALA A 29 -0.34 -27.03 -7.45
CA ALA A 29 -0.73 -28.32 -6.88
C ALA A 29 -1.41 -28.16 -5.50
N LEU A 30 -0.87 -27.28 -4.63
CA LEU A 30 -1.45 -26.97 -3.33
C LEU A 30 -2.83 -26.33 -3.46
N TRP A 31 -3.00 -25.37 -4.38
CA TRP A 31 -4.27 -24.74 -4.69
C TRP A 31 -5.33 -25.75 -5.12
N ARG A 32 -4.98 -26.63 -6.06
CA ARG A 32 -5.87 -27.70 -6.53
C ARG A 32 -6.26 -28.65 -5.40
N ARG A 33 -5.28 -29.08 -4.58
CA ARG A 33 -5.54 -29.94 -3.43
C ARG A 33 -6.52 -29.29 -2.45
N TRP A 34 -6.31 -28.01 -2.07
CA TRP A 34 -7.18 -27.32 -1.15
C TRP A 34 -8.59 -27.08 -1.69
N ARG A 35 -8.73 -27.01 -3.00
CA ARG A 35 -10.04 -26.98 -3.66
C ARG A 35 -10.72 -28.35 -3.63
N GLY A 36 -9.97 -29.43 -3.84
CA GLY A 36 -10.48 -30.79 -3.88
C GLY A 36 -10.83 -31.35 -2.50
N ASP A 37 -10.07 -30.98 -1.47
CA ASP A 37 -10.30 -31.46 -0.08
C ASP A 37 -11.23 -30.53 0.75
N GLY A 38 -11.84 -29.53 0.13
CA GLY A 38 -12.76 -28.62 0.79
C GLY A 38 -12.10 -27.60 1.75
N THR A 39 -10.76 -27.53 1.79
CA THR A 39 -10.04 -26.49 2.55
C THR A 39 -10.37 -25.09 2.02
N LEU A 40 -10.54 -24.95 0.71
CA LEU A 40 -11.04 -23.75 0.04
C LEU A 40 -12.31 -24.10 -0.71
N ILE A 41 -13.38 -23.40 -0.38
CA ILE A 41 -14.68 -23.52 -1.04
C ILE A 41 -15.00 -22.26 -1.82
N LEU A 42 -15.72 -22.40 -2.92
CA LEU A 42 -16.27 -21.29 -3.66
C LEU A 42 -17.64 -20.96 -3.08
N ASP A 43 -17.88 -19.69 -2.76
CA ASP A 43 -19.22 -19.27 -2.37
C ASP A 43 -20.23 -19.50 -3.53
N PRO A 44 -21.45 -19.95 -3.22
CA PRO A 44 -22.42 -20.35 -4.25
C PRO A 44 -22.94 -19.17 -5.08
N VAL A 45 -22.88 -17.96 -4.53
CA VAL A 45 -23.34 -16.73 -5.22
C VAL A 45 -22.28 -15.63 -5.11
N PRO A 46 -22.16 -14.78 -6.15
CA PRO A 46 -21.28 -13.62 -6.10
C PRO A 46 -21.62 -12.71 -4.92
N ALA A 47 -20.57 -12.27 -4.20
CA ALA A 47 -20.73 -11.43 -3.03
C ALA A 47 -19.62 -10.37 -2.93
N PHE A 48 -19.91 -9.27 -2.25
CA PHE A 48 -18.88 -8.43 -1.65
C PHE A 48 -18.58 -8.92 -0.24
N TYR A 49 -17.35 -8.67 0.23
CA TYR A 49 -16.95 -9.01 1.59
C TYR A 49 -16.53 -7.76 2.33
N VAL A 50 -17.32 -7.34 3.31
CA VAL A 50 -16.96 -6.22 4.17
C VAL A 50 -15.89 -6.69 5.15
N VAL A 51 -14.79 -5.94 5.22
CA VAL A 51 -13.68 -6.20 6.14
C VAL A 51 -13.54 -5.03 7.11
N GLU A 52 -13.56 -5.34 8.39
CA GLU A 52 -13.26 -4.40 9.45
C GLU A 52 -11.91 -4.75 10.06
N GLU A 53 -11.02 -3.77 10.16
CA GLU A 53 -9.70 -3.89 10.77
C GLU A 53 -9.64 -3.02 12.02
N ARG A 54 -9.31 -3.63 13.15
CA ARG A 54 -9.09 -2.94 14.44
C ARG A 54 -7.63 -2.98 14.80
N TYR A 55 -7.02 -1.82 14.99
CA TYR A 55 -5.60 -1.70 15.28
C TYR A 55 -5.30 -0.49 16.16
N ARG A 56 -4.07 -0.41 16.66
CA ARG A 56 -3.59 0.75 17.42
C ARG A 56 -2.52 1.47 16.61
N LEU A 57 -2.58 2.79 16.59
CA LEU A 57 -1.58 3.66 15.98
C LEU A 57 -1.27 4.80 16.94
N HIS A 58 0.00 4.97 17.30
CA HIS A 58 0.45 5.95 18.30
C HIS A 58 -0.38 5.91 19.59
N GLY A 59 -0.63 4.70 20.10
CA GLY A 59 -1.43 4.48 21.33
C GLY A 59 -2.95 4.60 21.16
N ARG A 60 -3.45 5.15 20.06
CA ARG A 60 -4.89 5.33 19.81
C ARG A 60 -5.51 4.16 19.06
N ALA A 61 -6.67 3.71 19.50
CA ALA A 61 -7.45 2.70 18.78
C ALA A 61 -7.98 3.28 17.48
N ARG A 62 -7.93 2.48 16.41
CA ARG A 62 -8.43 2.80 15.08
C ARG A 62 -9.28 1.65 14.57
N LEU A 63 -10.30 2.00 13.78
CA LEU A 63 -11.17 1.06 13.09
C LEU A 63 -11.25 1.49 11.64
N ARG A 64 -10.72 0.66 10.72
CA ARG A 64 -10.83 0.84 9.28
C ARG A 64 -11.84 -0.14 8.73
N ARG A 65 -12.73 0.32 7.86
CA ARG A 65 -13.72 -0.53 7.21
C ARG A 65 -13.68 -0.32 5.70
N GLY A 66 -13.56 -1.42 4.99
CA GLY A 66 -13.59 -1.48 3.54
C GLY A 66 -14.27 -2.75 3.07
N PHE A 67 -14.16 -3.06 1.79
CA PHE A 67 -14.74 -4.28 1.24
C PHE A 67 -13.84 -4.89 0.16
N LEU A 68 -13.88 -6.20 0.04
CA LEU A 68 -13.25 -6.94 -1.05
C LEU A 68 -14.22 -7.03 -2.22
N ALA A 69 -13.67 -6.82 -3.41
CA ALA A 69 -14.40 -6.87 -4.69
C ALA A 69 -13.47 -7.29 -5.82
N ALA A 70 -14.05 -7.75 -6.92
CA ALA A 70 -13.40 -7.86 -8.20
C ALA A 70 -13.35 -6.47 -8.87
N LEU A 71 -12.17 -5.87 -8.95
CA LEU A 71 -11.94 -4.58 -9.61
C LEU A 71 -11.54 -4.82 -11.06
N GLY A 72 -12.19 -4.14 -12.00
CA GLY A 72 -11.90 -4.30 -13.41
C GLY A 72 -10.44 -3.97 -13.77
N ALA A 73 -9.85 -4.83 -14.58
CA ALA A 73 -8.48 -4.71 -15.11
C ALA A 73 -8.44 -4.60 -16.65
N SER A 74 -9.60 -4.62 -17.31
CA SER A 74 -9.71 -4.38 -18.75
C SER A 74 -9.27 -2.95 -19.13
N PRO A 75 -8.93 -2.66 -20.39
CA PRO A 75 -8.54 -1.32 -20.82
C PRO A 75 -9.59 -0.24 -20.49
N ALA A 76 -10.88 -0.56 -20.63
CA ALA A 76 -11.97 0.35 -20.31
C ALA A 76 -12.06 0.64 -18.80
N ALA A 77 -12.04 -0.40 -17.97
CA ALA A 77 -12.10 -0.28 -16.51
C ALA A 77 -10.85 0.42 -15.94
N ALA A 78 -9.70 0.27 -16.57
CA ALA A 78 -8.45 0.88 -16.13
C ALA A 78 -8.47 2.42 -16.16
N ARG A 79 -9.38 3.05 -16.89
CA ARG A 79 -9.54 4.52 -16.89
C ARG A 79 -9.97 5.07 -15.53
N ALA A 80 -10.68 4.27 -14.74
CA ALA A 80 -11.11 4.63 -13.40
C ALA A 80 -10.07 4.30 -12.32
N VAL A 81 -8.94 3.66 -12.67
CA VAL A 81 -7.91 3.24 -11.72
C VAL A 81 -6.66 4.08 -11.91
N VAL A 82 -6.26 4.77 -10.86
CA VAL A 82 -5.12 5.70 -10.84
C VAL A 82 -3.94 5.05 -10.13
N PRO A 83 -2.91 4.55 -10.85
CA PRO A 83 -1.64 4.19 -10.23
C PRO A 83 -0.89 5.48 -9.86
N HIS A 84 -0.15 5.48 -8.77
CA HIS A 84 0.64 6.63 -8.35
C HIS A 84 2.13 6.33 -8.10
N GLU A 85 2.56 5.08 -8.21
CA GLU A 85 3.97 4.68 -8.06
C GLU A 85 4.48 3.92 -9.29
N ARG A 86 5.75 4.09 -9.60
CA ARG A 86 6.45 3.33 -10.65
C ARG A 86 6.63 1.87 -10.23
N THR A 87 6.51 0.94 -11.19
CA THR A 87 6.70 -0.49 -10.98
C THR A 87 8.04 -0.97 -11.56
N LEU A 88 8.62 -2.02 -10.96
CA LEU A 88 9.88 -2.64 -11.40
C LEU A 88 9.62 -3.89 -12.25
N SER A 89 10.50 -4.15 -13.23
CA SER A 89 10.37 -5.29 -14.15
C SER A 89 10.52 -6.66 -13.46
N LYS A 90 11.54 -6.84 -12.62
CA LYS A 90 11.83 -8.13 -11.96
C LYS A 90 10.69 -8.63 -11.05
N PRO A 91 10.13 -7.83 -10.12
CA PRO A 91 8.96 -8.24 -9.34
C PRO A 91 7.71 -8.53 -10.19
N LYS A 92 7.52 -7.83 -11.32
CA LYS A 92 6.40 -8.09 -12.25
C LYS A 92 6.51 -9.47 -12.89
N ALA A 93 7.70 -9.82 -13.37
CA ALA A 93 7.91 -11.14 -14.01
C ALA A 93 7.60 -12.29 -13.04
N ASP A 94 8.02 -12.20 -11.79
CA ASP A 94 7.73 -13.18 -10.75
C ASP A 94 6.23 -13.31 -10.48
N ARG A 95 5.54 -12.19 -10.28
CA ARG A 95 4.09 -12.16 -10.02
C ARG A 95 3.28 -12.65 -11.22
N LEU A 96 3.73 -12.38 -12.44
CA LEU A 96 3.07 -12.87 -13.65
C LEU A 96 3.18 -14.40 -13.76
N ARG A 97 4.35 -14.96 -13.49
CA ARG A 97 4.53 -16.43 -13.46
C ARG A 97 3.61 -17.08 -12.41
N MET A 98 3.50 -16.48 -11.23
CA MET A 98 2.60 -16.95 -10.18
C MET A 98 1.13 -16.90 -10.62
N LEU A 99 0.69 -15.77 -11.18
CA LEU A 99 -0.69 -15.63 -11.67
C LEU A 99 -1.01 -16.60 -12.80
N ASN A 100 -0.08 -16.81 -13.74
CA ASN A 100 -0.24 -17.80 -14.81
C ASN A 100 -0.38 -19.24 -14.28
N ALA A 101 0.37 -19.59 -13.22
CA ALA A 101 0.33 -20.93 -12.63
C ALA A 101 -0.93 -21.17 -11.78
N LEU A 102 -1.35 -20.19 -11.00
CA LEU A 102 -2.48 -20.33 -10.08
C LEU A 102 -3.83 -19.96 -10.73
N ARG A 103 -3.86 -19.02 -11.67
CA ARG A 103 -5.06 -18.41 -12.27
C ARG A 103 -6.01 -17.83 -11.22
N VAL A 104 -5.47 -17.36 -10.10
CA VAL A 104 -6.23 -16.78 -8.97
C VAL A 104 -5.43 -15.67 -8.28
N ASN A 105 -6.14 -14.67 -7.79
CA ASN A 105 -5.55 -13.61 -6.98
C ASN A 105 -5.55 -14.02 -5.50
N VAL A 106 -4.40 -14.42 -4.96
CA VAL A 106 -4.25 -14.84 -3.55
C VAL A 106 -4.26 -13.64 -2.61
N SER A 107 -3.76 -12.49 -3.05
CA SER A 107 -3.68 -11.27 -2.25
C SER A 107 -4.41 -10.13 -2.93
N PRO A 108 -5.27 -9.39 -2.22
CA PRO A 108 -5.93 -8.22 -2.79
C PRO A 108 -4.94 -7.08 -3.03
N ILE A 109 -5.16 -6.28 -4.07
CA ILE A 109 -4.60 -4.93 -4.10
C ILE A 109 -5.36 -4.07 -3.11
N PHE A 110 -4.77 -2.95 -2.68
CA PHE A 110 -5.44 -1.98 -1.83
C PHE A 110 -5.74 -0.72 -2.64
N GLY A 111 -7.01 -0.35 -2.71
CA GLY A 111 -7.47 0.87 -3.38
C GLY A 111 -8.23 1.78 -2.43
N VAL A 112 -8.13 3.09 -2.66
CA VAL A 112 -8.89 4.10 -1.93
C VAL A 112 -9.69 4.96 -2.92
N PHE A 113 -10.87 5.42 -2.49
CA PHE A 113 -11.78 6.20 -3.31
C PHE A 113 -12.52 7.25 -2.48
N ALA A 114 -12.93 8.35 -3.11
CA ALA A 114 -13.71 9.38 -2.44
C ALA A 114 -15.17 8.93 -2.21
N ASP A 115 -15.69 9.08 -1.01
CA ASP A 115 -17.08 8.83 -0.64
C ASP A 115 -17.71 10.06 0.04
N ALA A 116 -17.64 11.21 -0.65
CA ALA A 116 -18.06 12.52 -0.12
C ALA A 116 -19.48 12.51 0.45
N THR A 117 -20.40 11.76 -0.19
CA THR A 117 -21.80 11.61 0.30
C THR A 117 -21.94 10.63 1.46
N GLY A 118 -20.90 9.83 1.76
CA GLY A 118 -20.93 8.80 2.79
C GLY A 118 -21.81 7.59 2.45
N GLY A 119 -22.26 7.47 1.21
CA GLY A 119 -23.19 6.40 0.79
C GLY A 119 -22.60 5.01 0.95
N VAL A 120 -21.33 4.82 0.51
CA VAL A 120 -20.65 3.54 0.66
C VAL A 120 -20.38 3.25 2.14
N ARG A 121 -19.87 4.23 2.91
CA ARG A 121 -19.62 4.06 4.35
C ARG A 121 -20.87 3.65 5.12
N ARG A 122 -22.05 4.23 4.81
CA ARG A 122 -23.34 3.81 5.41
C ARG A 122 -23.70 2.37 5.04
N ALA A 123 -23.55 1.98 3.77
CA ALA A 123 -23.82 0.61 3.33
C ALA A 123 -22.90 -0.41 4.02
N LEU A 124 -21.60 -0.12 4.13
CA LEU A 124 -20.64 -0.97 4.83
C LEU A 124 -20.97 -1.06 6.34
N ALA A 125 -21.39 0.04 6.96
CA ALA A 125 -21.80 0.06 8.35
C ALA A 125 -23.06 -0.77 8.58
N ALA A 126 -24.04 -0.70 7.68
CA ALA A 126 -25.27 -1.49 7.74
C ALA A 126 -24.96 -3.00 7.61
N ALA A 127 -24.12 -3.40 6.64
CA ALA A 127 -23.69 -4.78 6.48
C ALA A 127 -22.97 -5.33 7.73
N ALA A 128 -22.19 -4.50 8.41
CA ALA A 128 -21.44 -4.89 9.61
C ALA A 128 -22.28 -5.02 10.90
N ARG A 129 -23.59 -4.75 10.85
CA ARG A 129 -24.52 -5.01 11.97
C ARG A 129 -24.82 -6.50 12.16
N ALA A 130 -24.75 -7.28 11.09
CA ALA A 130 -24.95 -8.72 11.14
C ALA A 130 -23.81 -9.44 11.88
N ARG A 131 -23.99 -10.73 12.14
CA ARG A 131 -22.92 -11.57 12.67
C ARG A 131 -21.82 -11.76 11.60
N PRO A 132 -20.54 -11.50 11.89
CA PRO A 132 -19.48 -11.72 10.93
C PRO A 132 -19.31 -13.23 10.63
N VAL A 133 -19.04 -13.55 9.37
CA VAL A 133 -18.78 -14.93 8.91
C VAL A 133 -17.39 -15.43 9.36
N ALA A 134 -16.45 -14.52 9.60
CA ALA A 134 -15.13 -14.85 10.10
C ALA A 134 -14.57 -13.76 11.02
N ARG A 135 -13.71 -14.16 11.96
CA ARG A 135 -12.94 -13.29 12.85
C ARG A 135 -11.52 -13.81 12.96
N GLY A 136 -10.57 -12.91 13.08
CA GLY A 136 -9.17 -13.29 13.26
C GLY A 136 -8.32 -12.16 13.78
N LYS A 137 -7.07 -12.47 14.08
CA LYS A 137 -6.05 -11.49 14.48
C LYS A 137 -4.73 -11.81 13.77
N SER A 138 -4.12 -10.80 13.19
CA SER A 138 -2.81 -10.96 12.57
C SER A 138 -1.70 -11.02 13.60
N HIS A 139 -0.51 -11.46 13.17
CA HIS A 139 0.71 -11.45 13.98
C HIS A 139 1.08 -10.04 14.49
N ALA A 140 0.73 -8.99 13.71
CA ALA A 140 0.94 -7.60 14.08
C ALA A 140 -0.13 -7.04 15.04
N GLY A 141 -1.01 -7.90 15.56
CA GLY A 141 -2.04 -7.49 16.51
C GLY A 141 -3.27 -6.83 15.90
N VAL A 142 -3.39 -6.75 14.57
CA VAL A 142 -4.58 -6.23 13.89
C VAL A 142 -5.71 -7.26 14.00
N GLY A 143 -6.85 -6.86 14.56
CA GLY A 143 -8.06 -7.68 14.60
C GLY A 143 -8.85 -7.51 13.32
N TYR A 144 -9.38 -8.62 12.79
CA TYR A 144 -10.19 -8.66 11.57
C TYR A 144 -11.59 -9.21 11.87
N ARG A 145 -12.57 -8.65 11.17
CA ARG A 145 -13.93 -9.20 11.05
C ARG A 145 -14.33 -9.17 9.59
N LEU A 146 -15.00 -10.21 9.13
CA LEU A 146 -15.45 -10.38 7.75
C LEU A 146 -16.96 -10.63 7.71
N TRP A 147 -17.66 -9.95 6.81
CA TRP A 147 -19.07 -10.16 6.51
C TRP A 147 -19.26 -10.41 5.03
N ARG A 148 -20.01 -11.44 4.68
CA ARG A 148 -20.44 -11.68 3.31
C ARG A 148 -21.70 -10.86 3.02
N VAL A 149 -21.70 -10.14 1.90
CA VAL A 149 -22.82 -9.34 1.41
C VAL A 149 -23.24 -9.89 0.06
N SER A 150 -24.28 -10.73 0.08
CA SER A 150 -24.86 -11.37 -1.09
C SER A 150 -26.31 -10.93 -1.37
N ASP A 151 -26.90 -10.10 -0.50
CA ASP A 151 -28.23 -9.51 -0.74
C ASP A 151 -28.21 -8.71 -2.05
N PRO A 152 -29.08 -9.02 -3.03
CA PRO A 152 -29.06 -8.37 -4.35
C PRO A 152 -29.26 -6.85 -4.31
N ARG A 153 -30.05 -6.34 -3.33
CA ARG A 153 -30.29 -4.91 -3.17
C ARG A 153 -29.05 -4.20 -2.68
N LEU A 154 -28.34 -4.75 -1.69
CA LEU A 154 -27.10 -4.21 -1.16
C LEU A 154 -25.96 -4.31 -2.21
N VAL A 155 -25.84 -5.45 -2.89
CA VAL A 155 -24.88 -5.63 -3.98
C VAL A 155 -25.10 -4.59 -5.08
N SER A 156 -26.37 -4.42 -5.53
CA SER A 156 -26.70 -3.42 -6.55
C SER A 156 -26.44 -1.99 -6.07
N ALA A 157 -26.78 -1.67 -4.82
CA ALA A 157 -26.51 -0.35 -4.24
C ALA A 157 -25.00 -0.03 -4.20
N LEU A 158 -24.17 -0.97 -3.75
CA LEU A 158 -22.73 -0.81 -3.74
C LEU A 158 -22.15 -0.66 -5.15
N ARG A 159 -22.60 -1.47 -6.11
CA ARG A 159 -22.19 -1.34 -7.51
C ARG A 159 -22.52 0.04 -8.09
N ARG A 160 -23.75 0.51 -7.92
CA ARG A 160 -24.15 1.86 -8.38
C ARG A 160 -23.34 2.95 -7.70
N ALA A 161 -23.12 2.84 -6.39
CA ALA A 161 -22.33 3.81 -5.65
C ALA A 161 -20.88 3.84 -6.11
N MET A 162 -20.31 2.71 -6.53
CA MET A 162 -18.91 2.62 -6.97
C MET A 162 -18.70 3.00 -8.44
N ALA A 163 -19.70 2.85 -9.31
CA ALA A 163 -19.58 3.03 -10.76
C ALA A 163 -18.95 4.38 -11.18
N PRO A 164 -19.27 5.54 -10.59
CA PRO A 164 -18.69 6.83 -10.97
C PRO A 164 -17.32 7.10 -10.28
N ARG A 165 -16.79 6.17 -9.50
CA ARG A 165 -15.65 6.46 -8.62
C ARG A 165 -14.32 6.12 -9.26
N SER A 166 -13.34 7.01 -9.06
CA SER A 166 -11.95 6.76 -9.39
C SER A 166 -11.24 6.13 -8.19
N ILE A 167 -10.49 5.05 -8.45
CA ILE A 167 -9.76 4.28 -7.44
C ILE A 167 -8.28 4.64 -7.51
N LEU A 168 -7.73 5.21 -6.44
CA LEU A 168 -6.29 5.38 -6.29
C LEU A 168 -5.70 4.08 -5.71
N ILE A 169 -4.74 3.46 -6.38
CA ILE A 169 -4.06 2.27 -5.85
C ILE A 169 -3.20 2.69 -4.65
N ALA A 170 -3.55 2.23 -3.47
CA ALA A 170 -2.81 2.48 -2.23
C ALA A 170 -1.64 1.50 -2.03
N ASP A 171 -1.83 0.24 -2.43
CA ASP A 171 -0.80 -0.80 -2.44
C ASP A 171 -1.11 -1.85 -3.51
N GLY A 172 -0.05 -2.49 -4.03
CA GLY A 172 -0.20 -3.56 -5.02
C GLY A 172 -0.14 -3.12 -6.48
N HIS A 173 0.53 -2.01 -6.82
CA HIS A 173 0.73 -1.54 -8.19
C HIS A 173 1.23 -2.63 -9.13
N HIS A 174 2.21 -3.43 -8.71
CA HIS A 174 2.72 -4.57 -9.50
C HIS A 174 1.64 -5.63 -9.74
N ARG A 175 0.80 -5.95 -8.74
CA ARG A 175 -0.30 -6.92 -8.86
C ARG A 175 -1.35 -6.46 -9.87
N TYR A 176 -1.73 -5.19 -9.80
CA TYR A 176 -2.68 -4.59 -10.74
C TYR A 176 -2.14 -4.62 -12.18
N GLU A 177 -0.91 -4.17 -12.38
CA GLU A 177 -0.29 -4.17 -13.71
C GLU A 177 -0.13 -5.58 -14.28
N VAL A 178 0.27 -6.54 -13.43
CA VAL A 178 0.39 -7.96 -13.81
C VAL A 178 -0.97 -8.55 -14.19
N SER A 179 -2.05 -8.25 -13.48
CA SER A 179 -3.41 -8.69 -13.85
C SER A 179 -3.81 -8.16 -15.23
N ARG A 180 -3.51 -6.89 -15.53
CA ARG A 180 -3.75 -6.32 -16.86
C ARG A 180 -2.93 -6.99 -17.96
N ILE A 181 -1.65 -7.31 -17.69
CA ILE A 181 -0.80 -8.05 -18.64
C ILE A 181 -1.35 -9.45 -18.85
N HIS A 182 -1.71 -10.14 -17.78
CA HIS A 182 -2.30 -11.50 -17.85
C HIS A 182 -3.57 -11.50 -18.69
N HIS A 183 -4.52 -10.59 -18.41
CA HIS A 183 -5.76 -10.46 -19.18
C HIS A 183 -5.49 -10.22 -20.67
N ARG A 184 -4.60 -9.28 -21.03
CA ARG A 184 -4.27 -9.02 -22.44
C ARG A 184 -3.70 -10.23 -23.17
N ARG A 185 -2.94 -11.07 -22.47
CA ARG A 185 -2.28 -12.26 -23.05
C ARG A 185 -3.18 -13.48 -23.16
N THR A 186 -4.04 -13.67 -22.17
CA THR A 186 -4.78 -14.94 -22.04
C THR A 186 -6.24 -14.84 -22.45
N ARG A 187 -6.88 -13.69 -22.24
CA ARG A 187 -8.32 -13.47 -22.46
C ARG A 187 -9.22 -14.49 -21.77
N LEU A 188 -8.71 -15.18 -20.74
CA LEU A 188 -9.48 -16.16 -19.98
C LEU A 188 -10.68 -15.51 -19.28
N PRO A 189 -11.81 -16.21 -19.11
CA PRO A 189 -12.94 -15.73 -18.31
C PRO A 189 -12.49 -15.32 -16.90
N GLY A 190 -12.94 -14.14 -16.44
CA GLY A 190 -12.58 -13.58 -15.15
C GLY A 190 -11.16 -13.00 -15.04
N SER A 191 -10.33 -13.11 -16.10
CA SER A 191 -9.00 -12.49 -16.10
C SER A 191 -9.04 -10.97 -16.21
N ASP A 192 -10.16 -10.39 -16.60
CA ASP A 192 -10.43 -8.95 -16.72
C ASP A 192 -10.67 -8.24 -15.36
N ALA A 193 -10.48 -8.95 -14.26
CA ALA A 193 -10.62 -8.43 -12.91
C ALA A 193 -9.44 -8.80 -12.00
N VAL A 194 -9.24 -8.01 -10.96
CA VAL A 194 -8.26 -8.25 -9.90
C VAL A 194 -8.94 -8.13 -8.54
N LEU A 195 -8.59 -9.02 -7.61
CA LEU A 195 -9.06 -8.93 -6.23
C LEU A 195 -8.57 -7.63 -5.61
N ALA A 196 -9.49 -6.80 -5.11
CA ALA A 196 -9.17 -5.51 -4.50
C ALA A 196 -9.85 -5.36 -3.14
N TYR A 197 -9.13 -4.82 -2.17
CA TYR A 197 -9.67 -4.26 -0.94
C TYR A 197 -9.84 -2.76 -1.12
N LEU A 198 -11.05 -2.26 -1.01
CA LEU A 198 -11.44 -0.88 -1.31
C LEU A 198 -11.91 -0.19 -0.04
N VAL A 199 -11.33 0.98 0.26
CA VAL A 199 -11.62 1.79 1.45
C VAL A 199 -11.96 3.22 1.06
N PRO A 200 -13.02 3.82 1.62
CA PRO A 200 -13.30 5.24 1.44
C PRO A 200 -12.17 6.14 1.98
N ASP A 201 -11.82 7.20 1.27
CA ASP A 201 -10.80 8.17 1.69
C ASP A 201 -11.12 8.81 3.05
N GLU A 202 -12.41 8.95 3.34
CA GLU A 202 -12.94 9.59 4.55
C GLU A 202 -13.11 8.61 5.72
N ASP A 203 -12.66 7.35 5.58
CA ASP A 203 -12.68 6.40 6.70
C ASP A 203 -11.69 6.83 7.79
N ALA A 204 -12.21 7.03 9.02
CA ALA A 204 -11.43 7.55 10.15
C ALA A 204 -10.27 6.62 10.58
N GLY A 205 -10.34 5.35 10.19
CA GLY A 205 -9.27 4.38 10.39
C GLY A 205 -8.28 4.31 9.24
N LEU A 206 -8.44 5.08 8.17
CA LEU A 206 -7.45 5.12 7.10
C LEU A 206 -6.23 5.94 7.55
N ALA A 207 -5.06 5.33 7.59
CA ALA A 207 -3.82 5.97 7.97
C ALA A 207 -2.76 5.87 6.87
N VAL A 208 -2.19 7.01 6.51
CA VAL A 208 -1.03 7.10 5.62
C VAL A 208 0.17 7.52 6.46
N LEU A 209 1.16 6.65 6.57
CA LEU A 209 2.39 6.93 7.31
C LEU A 209 3.48 7.44 6.35
N PRO A 210 4.38 8.28 6.84
CA PRO A 210 5.54 8.70 6.07
C PRO A 210 6.43 7.49 5.78
N THR A 211 7.07 7.48 4.64
CA THR A 211 8.14 6.53 4.35
C THR A 211 9.47 7.27 4.42
N HIS A 212 10.18 7.14 5.53
CA HIS A 212 11.51 7.72 5.71
C HIS A 212 12.55 6.98 4.88
N ARG A 213 13.56 7.69 4.40
CA ARG A 213 14.65 7.16 3.59
C ARG A 213 15.89 7.06 4.45
N ILE A 214 16.66 5.98 4.27
CA ILE A 214 17.95 5.76 4.91
C ILE A 214 18.95 5.55 3.80
N ALA A 215 19.92 6.45 3.70
CA ALA A 215 21.05 6.35 2.80
C ALA A 215 22.23 5.71 3.52
N ALA A 216 22.94 4.80 2.85
CA ALA A 216 24.14 4.14 3.37
C ALA A 216 25.39 5.03 3.24
N ARG A 217 25.22 6.34 3.05
CA ARG A 217 26.30 7.33 3.00
C ARG A 217 25.86 8.66 3.60
N SER A 218 26.82 9.52 3.90
CA SER A 218 26.59 10.90 4.37
C SER A 218 25.84 11.73 3.34
N LEU A 219 24.91 12.56 3.82
CA LEU A 219 24.15 13.52 3.03
C LEU A 219 24.25 14.95 3.60
N LEU A 220 24.94 15.16 4.75
CA LEU A 220 24.92 16.43 5.47
C LEU A 220 25.48 17.59 4.64
N ALA A 221 26.64 17.41 4.01
CA ALA A 221 27.25 18.44 3.16
C ALA A 221 26.30 18.83 2.00
N ARG A 222 25.86 17.82 1.24
CA ARG A 222 24.92 18.04 0.11
C ARG A 222 23.60 18.67 0.54
N ALA A 223 23.11 18.31 1.73
CA ALA A 223 21.90 18.91 2.26
C ALA A 223 22.11 20.41 2.58
N GLY A 224 23.30 20.80 3.08
CA GLY A 224 23.67 22.19 3.33
C GLY A 224 23.79 23.03 2.05
N GLU A 225 24.23 22.43 0.94
CA GLU A 225 24.28 23.10 -0.37
C GLU A 225 22.86 23.34 -0.97
N LEU A 226 21.90 22.44 -0.69
CA LEU A 226 20.60 22.42 -1.33
C LEU A 226 19.47 23.05 -0.50
N ALA A 227 19.68 23.21 0.82
CA ALA A 227 18.66 23.66 1.74
C ALA A 227 19.26 24.39 2.95
N SER A 228 18.51 25.33 3.51
CA SER A 228 18.84 25.88 4.81
C SER A 228 18.66 24.80 5.89
N LEU A 229 19.68 24.56 6.71
CA LEU A 229 19.68 23.57 7.77
C LEU A 229 19.59 24.23 9.14
N LYS A 230 18.55 23.89 9.91
CA LYS A 230 18.39 24.31 11.31
C LYS A 230 18.55 23.12 12.24
N LYS A 231 19.46 23.18 13.21
CA LYS A 231 19.74 22.12 14.19
C LYS A 231 18.68 22.08 15.30
N PHE A 232 18.35 20.87 15.78
CA PHE A 232 17.43 20.62 16.88
C PHE A 232 18.07 19.72 17.94
N PRO A 233 17.63 19.85 19.23
CA PRO A 233 18.25 19.11 20.34
C PRO A 233 17.89 17.61 20.36
N SER A 234 16.78 17.21 19.71
CA SER A 234 16.30 15.82 19.73
C SER A 234 15.50 15.47 18.50
N LEU A 235 15.34 14.15 18.26
CA LEU A 235 14.47 13.62 17.20
C LEU A 235 13.04 14.13 17.34
N ARG A 236 12.49 14.12 18.56
CA ARG A 236 11.13 14.61 18.85
C ARG A 236 10.96 16.10 18.52
N ALA A 237 11.96 16.91 18.82
CA ALA A 237 11.94 18.34 18.48
C ALA A 237 11.98 18.55 16.95
N LEU A 238 12.81 17.76 16.24
CA LEU A 238 12.88 17.76 14.78
C LEU A 238 11.54 17.34 14.16
N GLU A 239 10.92 16.24 14.61
CA GLU A 239 9.63 15.77 14.10
C GLU A 239 8.54 16.84 14.29
N LYS A 240 8.49 17.48 15.45
CA LYS A 240 7.54 18.59 15.73
C LYS A 240 7.77 19.78 14.80
N ALA A 241 9.03 20.16 14.57
CA ALA A 241 9.38 21.25 13.67
C ALA A 241 9.06 20.91 12.21
N LEU A 242 9.38 19.69 11.77
CA LEU A 242 9.06 19.20 10.44
C LEU A 242 7.52 19.19 10.20
N ALA A 243 6.74 18.72 11.16
CA ALA A 243 5.27 18.70 11.05
C ALA A 243 4.67 20.11 10.92
N ARG A 244 5.26 21.11 11.59
CA ARG A 244 4.82 22.51 11.58
C ARG A 244 5.33 23.34 10.42
N SER A 245 6.34 22.84 9.68
CA SER A 245 6.90 23.56 8.53
C SER A 245 5.84 23.83 7.47
N GLY A 246 5.66 25.05 7.05
CA GLY A 246 4.80 25.44 5.93
C GLY A 246 5.37 25.04 4.57
N ASN A 247 6.69 24.80 4.46
CA ASN A 247 7.30 24.40 3.22
C ASN A 247 6.95 22.92 2.87
N PRO A 248 6.33 22.64 1.71
CA PRO A 248 5.92 21.29 1.33
C PRO A 248 7.10 20.34 1.07
N TYR A 249 8.29 20.88 0.78
CA TYR A 249 9.51 20.14 0.48
C TYR A 249 10.44 20.00 1.70
N ALA A 250 10.08 20.55 2.86
CA ALA A 250 10.86 20.41 4.09
C ALA A 250 11.07 18.95 4.46
N PHE A 251 12.26 18.64 4.96
CA PHE A 251 12.65 17.31 5.40
C PHE A 251 13.44 17.36 6.71
N GLY A 252 13.41 16.27 7.47
CA GLY A 252 14.32 16.06 8.58
C GLY A 252 15.57 15.32 8.12
N LEU A 253 16.74 15.70 8.60
CA LEU A 253 17.99 14.97 8.38
C LEU A 253 18.53 14.52 9.74
N VAL A 254 18.74 13.22 9.89
CA VAL A 254 19.37 12.62 11.08
C VAL A 254 20.74 12.08 10.68
N GLU A 255 21.75 12.90 10.91
CA GLU A 255 23.16 12.63 10.68
C GLU A 255 23.99 13.62 11.52
N LYS A 256 24.90 13.11 12.38
CA LYS A 256 25.68 13.95 13.30
C LYS A 256 24.84 14.98 14.07
N GLY A 257 23.58 14.62 14.36
CA GLY A 257 22.56 15.47 14.98
C GLY A 257 21.20 15.39 14.28
N PHE A 258 20.34 16.36 14.61
CA PHE A 258 18.97 16.44 14.10
C PHE A 258 18.78 17.78 13.40
N HIS A 259 18.51 17.78 12.11
CA HIS A 259 18.45 19.00 11.30
C HIS A 259 17.13 19.05 10.53
N LEU A 260 16.46 20.20 10.54
CA LEU A 260 15.38 20.52 9.63
C LEU A 260 15.97 21.17 8.38
N GLY A 261 15.81 20.53 7.22
CA GLY A 261 16.17 21.09 5.94
C GLY A 261 14.96 21.76 5.28
N VAL A 262 15.15 23.00 4.87
CA VAL A 262 14.12 23.77 4.14
C VAL A 262 14.72 24.22 2.82
N PRO A 263 14.32 23.61 1.68
CA PRO A 263 14.78 24.03 0.37
C PRO A 263 14.36 25.47 0.05
N ALA A 264 15.26 26.24 -0.56
CA ALA A 264 15.01 27.60 -0.98
C ALA A 264 14.02 27.67 -2.17
N SER A 265 13.94 26.61 -2.98
CA SER A 265 13.05 26.56 -4.13
C SER A 265 12.47 25.14 -4.35
N ALA A 266 11.36 25.08 -5.08
CA ALA A 266 10.76 23.81 -5.51
C ALA A 266 11.64 23.04 -6.51
N GLY A 267 12.60 23.70 -7.18
CA GLY A 267 13.52 23.07 -8.14
C GLY A 267 12.81 22.38 -9.31
N GLY A 268 11.68 22.90 -9.77
CA GLY A 268 10.87 22.35 -10.86
C GLY A 268 9.90 21.23 -10.42
N CYS A 269 9.83 20.88 -9.13
CA CYS A 269 8.88 19.90 -8.61
C CYS A 269 7.43 20.43 -8.67
N ARG A 270 6.50 19.58 -9.11
CA ARG A 270 5.08 19.93 -9.31
C ARG A 270 4.12 19.17 -8.39
N SER A 271 4.57 18.09 -7.75
CA SER A 271 3.70 17.27 -6.88
C SER A 271 3.31 17.97 -5.57
N GLY A 272 4.09 18.96 -5.12
CA GLY A 272 3.95 19.54 -3.79
C GLY A 272 4.33 18.58 -2.66
N LEU A 273 5.14 17.56 -2.94
CA LEU A 273 5.56 16.54 -1.97
C LEU A 273 7.09 16.47 -1.88
N ALA A 274 7.61 16.46 -0.66
CA ALA A 274 9.04 16.36 -0.39
C ALA A 274 9.71 15.15 -1.08
N VAL A 275 8.99 14.06 -1.29
CA VAL A 275 9.51 12.84 -1.92
C VAL A 275 9.97 13.05 -3.36
N GLU A 276 9.32 13.93 -4.12
CA GLU A 276 9.74 14.30 -5.48
C GLU A 276 11.04 15.10 -5.44
N TRP A 277 11.07 16.15 -4.62
CA TRP A 277 12.25 16.99 -4.46
C TRP A 277 13.47 16.20 -3.96
N LEU A 278 13.27 15.38 -2.94
CA LEU A 278 14.32 14.52 -2.40
C LEU A 278 14.88 13.57 -3.46
N GLY A 279 14.02 12.92 -4.23
CA GLY A 279 14.42 11.98 -5.29
C GLY A 279 15.20 12.65 -6.42
N GLY A 280 14.81 13.86 -6.82
CA GLY A 280 15.44 14.61 -7.91
C GLY A 280 16.65 15.43 -7.48
N ARG A 281 16.86 15.68 -6.18
CA ARG A 281 17.91 16.57 -5.66
C ARG A 281 18.80 15.89 -4.62
N LEU A 282 18.38 15.78 -3.38
CA LEU A 282 19.20 15.29 -2.26
C LEU A 282 19.65 13.84 -2.44
N LEU A 283 18.77 12.97 -2.91
CA LEU A 283 19.00 11.54 -3.10
C LEU A 283 19.38 11.17 -4.55
N ALA A 284 19.51 12.17 -5.44
CA ALA A 284 19.90 11.93 -6.83
C ALA A 284 21.28 11.29 -6.90
N GLY A 285 21.41 10.25 -7.74
CA GLY A 285 22.64 9.48 -7.91
C GLY A 285 22.87 8.38 -6.88
N LEU A 286 21.96 8.20 -5.89
CA LEU A 286 21.97 7.01 -5.02
C LEU A 286 21.40 5.79 -5.76
N ARG A 287 22.11 4.67 -5.67
CA ARG A 287 21.67 3.40 -6.21
C ARG A 287 20.62 2.77 -5.28
N PRO A 288 19.70 1.93 -5.79
CA PRO A 288 18.66 1.30 -4.98
C PRO A 288 19.19 0.51 -3.77
N GLU A 289 20.33 -0.15 -3.90
CA GLU A 289 21.00 -0.91 -2.83
C GLU A 289 21.59 -0.04 -1.72
N GLU A 290 21.88 1.24 -2.01
CA GLU A 290 22.36 2.21 -1.03
C GLU A 290 21.21 2.80 -0.20
N MET A 291 19.96 2.46 -0.53
CA MET A 291 18.78 3.00 0.15
C MET A 291 17.93 1.92 0.81
N SER A 292 17.47 2.23 2.00
CA SER A 292 16.42 1.45 2.66
C SER A 292 15.33 2.37 3.20
N TYR A 293 14.22 1.78 3.62
CA TYR A 293 13.00 2.52 3.95
C TYR A 293 12.40 2.05 5.26
N THR A 294 11.79 2.94 6.01
CA THR A 294 10.97 2.63 7.19
C THR A 294 9.95 3.74 7.44
N HIS A 295 8.88 3.41 8.15
CA HIS A 295 7.90 4.38 8.64
C HIS A 295 8.17 4.84 10.10
N ASP A 296 9.15 4.23 10.75
CA ASP A 296 9.56 4.52 12.12
C ASP A 296 10.80 5.43 12.12
N PRO A 297 10.69 6.69 12.60
CA PRO A 297 11.80 7.64 12.59
C PRO A 297 12.94 7.25 13.55
N VAL A 298 12.63 6.56 14.65
CA VAL A 298 13.66 6.07 15.59
C VAL A 298 14.48 4.97 14.93
N LEU A 299 13.80 4.03 14.27
CA LEU A 299 14.46 2.97 13.50
C LEU A 299 15.28 3.54 12.34
N ALA A 300 14.76 4.59 11.66
CA ALA A 300 15.49 5.27 10.59
C ALA A 300 16.83 5.82 11.09
N GLY A 301 16.82 6.57 12.19
CA GLY A 301 18.02 7.14 12.79
C GLY A 301 19.01 6.05 13.28
N ARG A 302 18.52 4.96 13.85
CA ARG A 302 19.33 3.83 14.28
C ARG A 302 20.04 3.15 13.10
N LYS A 303 19.30 2.83 12.04
CA LYS A 303 19.85 2.22 10.83
C LYS A 303 20.86 3.14 10.12
N ALA A 304 20.58 4.45 10.06
CA ALA A 304 21.51 5.42 9.50
C ALA A 304 22.85 5.42 10.25
N ARG A 305 22.82 5.44 11.58
CA ARG A 305 24.05 5.35 12.41
C ARG A 305 24.82 4.06 12.16
N SER A 306 24.13 2.91 12.13
CA SER A 306 24.77 1.61 11.86
C SER A 306 25.43 1.56 10.47
N ALA A 307 24.84 2.21 9.47
CA ALA A 307 25.36 2.28 8.11
C ALA A 307 26.39 3.42 7.90
N ARG A 308 26.72 4.20 8.94
CA ARG A 308 27.53 5.44 8.84
C ARG A 308 26.99 6.41 7.79
N GLY A 309 25.69 6.45 7.64
CA GLY A 309 24.95 7.23 6.65
C GLY A 309 23.96 8.21 7.27
N ALA A 310 22.93 8.54 6.51
CA ALA A 310 21.91 9.53 6.87
C ALA A 310 20.49 8.96 6.84
N ALA A 311 19.63 9.41 7.76
CA ALA A 311 18.20 9.21 7.64
C ALA A 311 17.50 10.52 7.25
N VAL A 312 16.67 10.44 6.20
CA VAL A 312 15.86 11.55 5.71
C VAL A 312 14.40 11.31 6.09
N LEU A 313 13.91 12.14 7.00
CA LEU A 313 12.54 12.09 7.49
C LEU A 313 11.64 12.96 6.60
N VAL A 314 10.44 12.46 6.31
CA VAL A 314 9.45 13.18 5.51
C VAL A 314 8.15 13.31 6.28
N LYS A 315 7.36 14.35 5.97
CA LYS A 315 5.99 14.47 6.48
C LYS A 315 5.08 13.40 5.87
N PRO A 316 4.10 12.87 6.62
CA PRO A 316 3.00 12.14 6.00
C PRO A 316 2.20 13.11 5.12
N PHE A 317 1.58 12.59 4.09
CA PHE A 317 0.63 13.35 3.29
C PHE A 317 -0.74 12.67 3.25
N THR A 318 -1.79 13.45 3.02
CA THR A 318 -3.16 12.96 2.94
C THR A 318 -3.42 12.27 1.60
N VAL A 319 -4.45 11.41 1.52
CA VAL A 319 -4.87 10.80 0.26
C VAL A 319 -5.19 11.86 -0.80
N ALA A 320 -5.83 12.97 -0.40
CA ALA A 320 -6.12 14.09 -1.29
C ALA A 320 -4.84 14.73 -1.86
N GLN A 321 -3.80 14.91 -1.04
CA GLN A 321 -2.49 15.37 -1.54
C GLN A 321 -1.85 14.37 -2.50
N GLY A 322 -1.92 13.05 -2.19
CA GLY A 322 -1.43 11.99 -3.08
C GLY A 322 -2.16 11.98 -4.43
N ARG A 323 -3.49 12.16 -4.45
CA ARG A 323 -4.27 12.29 -5.69
C ARG A 323 -3.86 13.51 -6.51
N ARG A 324 -3.73 14.69 -5.87
CA ARG A 324 -3.26 15.89 -6.56
C ARG A 324 -1.87 15.72 -7.14
N ALA A 325 -0.95 15.15 -6.36
CA ALA A 325 0.40 14.87 -6.80
C ALA A 325 0.43 13.91 -8.00
N ALA A 326 -0.29 12.79 -7.94
CA ALA A 326 -0.38 11.83 -9.04
C ALA A 326 -0.96 12.49 -10.31
N LYS A 327 -1.94 13.39 -10.18
CA LYS A 327 -2.49 14.15 -11.31
C LYS A 327 -1.47 15.12 -11.89
N ALA A 328 -0.65 15.77 -11.06
CA ALA A 328 0.33 16.78 -11.49
C ALA A 328 1.56 16.18 -12.16
N VAL A 329 2.05 15.02 -11.69
CA VAL A 329 3.32 14.42 -12.16
C VAL A 329 3.17 13.02 -12.75
N GLY A 330 1.96 12.47 -12.78
CA GLY A 330 1.66 11.11 -13.23
C GLY A 330 2.06 10.06 -12.19
N LEU A 331 3.35 9.79 -12.05
CA LEU A 331 3.86 8.77 -11.13
C LEU A 331 4.86 9.36 -10.13
N LEU A 332 4.61 9.14 -8.87
CA LEU A 332 5.52 9.47 -7.77
C LEU A 332 6.70 8.49 -7.71
N PRO A 333 7.82 8.87 -7.09
CA PRO A 333 8.90 7.95 -6.76
C PRO A 333 8.38 6.74 -5.97
N GLN A 334 9.09 5.61 -6.09
CA GLN A 334 8.76 4.42 -5.31
C GLN A 334 8.80 4.70 -3.80
N LYS A 335 7.98 3.94 -3.05
CA LYS A 335 7.88 4.07 -1.60
C LYS A 335 7.49 5.48 -1.14
N SER A 336 6.65 6.17 -1.92
CA SER A 336 6.11 7.47 -1.54
C SER A 336 5.05 7.36 -0.47
N THR A 337 4.29 6.26 -0.43
CA THR A 337 3.19 6.03 0.52
C THR A 337 3.38 4.76 1.33
N TYR A 338 2.87 4.78 2.56
CA TYR A 338 2.70 3.60 3.38
C TYR A 338 1.33 3.63 4.05
N PHE A 339 0.37 2.95 3.44
CA PHE A 339 -0.95 2.78 4.02
C PHE A 339 -0.90 1.72 5.14
N PHE A 340 -1.32 2.13 6.35
CA PHE A 340 -1.24 1.29 7.55
C PHE A 340 -2.64 0.97 8.09
N PRO A 341 -2.85 -0.26 8.60
CA PRO A 341 -1.99 -1.43 8.44
C PRO A 341 -2.04 -1.96 7.00
N LYS A 342 -1.04 -2.77 6.61
CA LYS A 342 -1.13 -3.53 5.36
C LYS A 342 -2.25 -4.55 5.47
N ILE A 343 -3.03 -4.70 4.40
CA ILE A 343 -4.09 -5.74 4.34
C ILE A 343 -3.48 -7.13 4.50
N ALA A 344 -4.15 -7.99 5.25
CA ALA A 344 -3.72 -9.37 5.38
C ALA A 344 -3.77 -10.10 4.03
N THR A 345 -2.88 -11.06 3.85
CA THR A 345 -2.86 -11.96 2.71
C THR A 345 -3.65 -13.22 3.04
N GLY A 346 -4.48 -13.68 2.12
CA GLY A 346 -5.21 -14.94 2.18
C GLY A 346 -6.51 -14.91 2.92
#